data_266eba45549a6182ad7748153b1943b4
#
_entry.id   266eba45549a6182ad7748153b1943b4
#
_cell.length_a   1.000
_cell.length_b   1.000
_cell.length_c   1.000
_cell.angle_alpha   90.00
_cell.angle_beta   90.00
_cell.angle_gamma   90.00
#
_symmetry.space_group_name_H-M   'P 1'
#
loop_
_entity.id
_entity.type
_entity.pdbx_description
1 polymer ?
#
loop_
_entity_poly.entity_id
_entity_poly.type
_entity_poly.pdbx_seq_one_letter_code
_entity_poly.pdbx_strand_id
1 'polypeptide(L)'
;MYDELASVYDWLVPDALLEPDGAVAAFGGTIGELPAGAHVLDCACGTGQLAVGLAARGFDVVASDASAGMVERTRAFAAAHGVDLTTVVCCWEDLREAVRGPFEAVFCVGNSLTHAEGAVGRRAALAAMADVLAPRGMLEVTSRNWERLRARRPSLDVADEVTWRAGRAGLAIRVWSLPEAWDAPHHLEVAVALLDGHRVVDVISERVTFWPFTHDELTAELRTAGLDPVSSTYTPDAERYAVIARRPHRPDDGPHMVVER
;
A
#
# COMPACT_ATOMS: atom_id res chain seq x y z
N MET A 1 -2.87 -10.93 -8.12
CA MET A 1 -1.46 -10.60 -7.80
C MET A 1 -1.27 -10.83 -6.32
N TYR A 2 -0.16 -11.41 -5.91
CA TYR A 2 0.13 -11.88 -4.55
C TYR A 2 -0.75 -13.02 -4.02
N ASP A 3 -1.56 -13.67 -4.85
CA ASP A 3 -2.44 -14.74 -4.39
C ASP A 3 -1.66 -15.98 -3.96
N GLU A 4 -0.57 -16.34 -4.67
CA GLU A 4 0.30 -17.45 -4.31
C GLU A 4 1.17 -17.11 -3.09
N LEU A 5 1.64 -15.85 -2.98
CA LEU A 5 2.44 -15.38 -1.85
C LEU A 5 1.60 -15.08 -0.61
N ALA A 6 0.28 -14.97 -0.70
CA ALA A 6 -0.55 -14.58 0.44
C ALA A 6 -0.25 -15.44 1.68
N SER A 7 -0.01 -16.75 1.52
CA SER A 7 0.26 -17.66 2.64
C SER A 7 1.62 -17.46 3.32
N VAL A 8 2.57 -16.83 2.64
CA VAL A 8 3.95 -16.59 3.10
C VAL A 8 4.33 -15.12 3.09
N TYR A 9 3.36 -14.22 2.90
CA TYR A 9 3.62 -12.79 2.77
C TYR A 9 4.29 -12.19 4.00
N ASP A 10 3.98 -12.70 5.18
CA ASP A 10 4.56 -12.23 6.45
C ASP A 10 6.09 -12.39 6.52
N TRP A 11 6.68 -13.34 5.80
CA TRP A 11 8.14 -13.48 5.69
C TRP A 11 8.78 -12.37 4.84
N LEU A 12 7.99 -11.64 4.06
CA LEU A 12 8.42 -10.53 3.20
C LEU A 12 8.24 -9.17 3.88
N VAL A 13 7.48 -9.13 4.98
CA VAL A 13 7.15 -7.91 5.73
C VAL A 13 8.17 -7.73 6.87
N PRO A 14 8.75 -6.53 7.04
CA PRO A 14 9.57 -6.22 8.20
C PRO A 14 8.83 -6.42 9.52
N ASP A 15 9.51 -6.91 10.57
CA ASP A 15 8.91 -7.17 11.88
C ASP A 15 8.14 -5.97 12.44
N ALA A 16 8.70 -4.78 12.27
CA ALA A 16 8.06 -3.53 12.71
C ALA A 16 6.69 -3.26 12.05
N LEU A 17 6.39 -3.88 10.92
CA LEU A 17 5.13 -3.67 10.19
C LEU A 17 4.14 -4.83 10.35
N LEU A 18 4.49 -5.89 11.06
CA LEU A 18 3.61 -7.04 11.24
C LEU A 18 2.47 -6.75 12.22
N GLU A 19 2.73 -5.90 13.19
CA GLU A 19 1.74 -5.52 14.19
C GLU A 19 1.02 -4.22 13.80
N PRO A 20 -0.27 -4.08 14.14
CA PRO A 20 -1.07 -2.91 13.80
C PRO A 20 -0.44 -1.58 14.24
N ASP A 21 0.14 -1.53 15.42
CA ASP A 21 0.78 -0.32 15.97
C ASP A 21 2.00 0.10 15.16
N GLY A 22 2.83 -0.85 14.75
CA GLY A 22 4.00 -0.59 13.92
C GLY A 22 3.62 -0.12 12.52
N ALA A 23 2.58 -0.72 11.92
CA ALA A 23 2.08 -0.31 10.62
C ALA A 23 1.53 1.14 10.66
N VAL A 24 0.73 1.48 11.69
CA VAL A 24 0.24 2.85 11.87
C VAL A 24 1.39 3.83 12.08
N ALA A 25 2.40 3.48 12.87
CA ALA A 25 3.56 4.35 13.08
C ALA A 25 4.36 4.61 11.79
N ALA A 26 4.46 3.59 10.93
CA ALA A 26 5.22 3.69 9.68
C ALA A 26 4.52 4.49 8.58
N PHE A 27 3.17 4.45 8.54
CA PHE A 27 2.36 5.06 7.49
C PHE A 27 1.49 6.21 8.00
N GLY A 28 1.70 6.63 9.25
CA GLY A 28 0.83 7.56 9.97
C GLY A 28 1.09 9.04 9.71
N GLY A 29 1.73 9.43 8.60
CA GLY A 29 2.00 10.83 8.29
C GLY A 29 0.75 11.71 8.24
N THR A 30 -0.37 11.14 7.81
CA THR A 30 -1.69 11.81 7.74
C THR A 30 -2.56 11.62 8.98
N ILE A 31 -2.33 10.56 9.76
CA ILE A 31 -3.26 10.15 10.85
C ILE A 31 -3.42 11.22 11.92
N GLY A 32 -2.33 11.91 12.26
CA GLY A 32 -2.35 12.97 13.30
C GLY A 32 -3.19 14.20 12.93
N GLU A 33 -3.57 14.36 11.67
CA GLU A 33 -4.39 15.45 11.17
C GLU A 33 -5.88 15.08 11.03
N LEU A 34 -6.20 13.78 11.20
CA LEU A 34 -7.57 13.30 11.02
C LEU A 34 -8.40 13.54 12.28
N PRO A 35 -9.68 13.92 12.13
CA PRO A 35 -10.60 13.98 13.25
C PRO A 35 -10.86 12.59 13.83
N ALA A 36 -11.22 12.52 15.09
CA ALA A 36 -11.62 11.26 15.72
C ALA A 36 -12.80 10.63 14.95
N GLY A 37 -12.73 9.34 14.68
CA GLY A 37 -13.76 8.62 13.93
C GLY A 37 -13.81 8.93 12.44
N ALA A 38 -12.77 9.57 11.87
CA ALA A 38 -12.70 9.86 10.44
C ALA A 38 -12.93 8.59 9.60
N HIS A 39 -13.61 8.75 8.47
CA HIS A 39 -13.84 7.69 7.49
C HIS A 39 -12.62 7.56 6.58
N VAL A 40 -12.00 6.40 6.60
CA VAL A 40 -10.68 6.16 5.99
C VAL A 40 -10.73 4.95 5.05
N LEU A 41 -10.05 5.06 3.91
CA LEU A 41 -9.87 3.95 2.97
C LEU A 41 -8.40 3.53 2.92
N ASP A 42 -8.14 2.25 3.20
CA ASP A 42 -6.89 1.58 2.81
C ASP A 42 -7.14 0.86 1.47
N CYS A 43 -6.69 1.44 0.36
CA CYS A 43 -7.07 1.00 -0.99
C CYS A 43 -6.11 -0.03 -1.63
N ALA A 44 -5.19 -0.56 -0.84
CA ALA A 44 -4.30 -1.67 -1.17
C ALA A 44 -3.85 -2.34 0.13
N CYS A 45 -4.82 -2.85 0.88
CA CYS A 45 -4.66 -3.20 2.29
C CYS A 45 -3.74 -4.41 2.54
N GLY A 46 -3.45 -5.22 1.50
CA GLY A 46 -2.63 -6.41 1.63
C GLY A 46 -3.15 -7.35 2.72
N THR A 47 -2.34 -7.59 3.75
CA THR A 47 -2.70 -8.46 4.87
C THR A 47 -3.32 -7.70 6.07
N GLY A 48 -3.57 -6.39 5.94
CA GLY A 48 -4.48 -5.63 6.79
C GLY A 48 -3.87 -4.91 7.98
N GLN A 49 -2.56 -4.89 8.17
CA GLN A 49 -1.92 -4.33 9.36
C GLN A 49 -2.27 -2.86 9.58
N LEU A 50 -2.22 -2.03 8.53
CA LEU A 50 -2.59 -0.62 8.62
C LEU A 50 -4.09 -0.46 8.89
N ALA A 51 -4.95 -1.12 8.11
CA ALA A 51 -6.40 -1.00 8.24
C ALA A 51 -6.88 -1.42 9.63
N VAL A 52 -6.39 -2.55 10.16
CA VAL A 52 -6.71 -3.02 11.51
C VAL A 52 -6.18 -2.06 12.58
N GLY A 53 -4.96 -1.54 12.39
CA GLY A 53 -4.38 -0.56 13.31
C GLY A 53 -5.13 0.76 13.38
N LEU A 54 -5.69 1.23 12.26
CA LEU A 54 -6.55 2.41 12.19
C LEU A 54 -7.91 2.15 12.85
N ALA A 55 -8.56 1.04 12.52
CA ALA A 55 -9.85 0.67 13.11
C ALA A 55 -9.76 0.47 14.63
N ALA A 56 -8.67 -0.14 15.14
CA ALA A 56 -8.40 -0.28 16.57
C ALA A 56 -8.24 1.08 17.29
N ARG A 57 -7.93 2.15 16.56
CA ARG A 57 -7.85 3.54 17.07
C ARG A 57 -9.17 4.31 16.94
N GLY A 58 -10.24 3.64 16.50
CA GLY A 58 -11.58 4.21 16.42
C GLY A 58 -11.86 4.98 15.13
N PHE A 59 -11.07 4.80 14.08
CA PHE A 59 -11.43 5.27 12.74
C PHE A 59 -12.46 4.35 12.09
N ASP A 60 -13.32 4.92 11.26
CA ASP A 60 -14.25 4.15 10.41
C ASP A 60 -13.50 3.74 9.13
N VAL A 61 -13.09 2.48 9.05
CA VAL A 61 -12.14 2.01 8.03
C VAL A 61 -12.80 1.07 7.04
N VAL A 62 -12.58 1.37 5.77
CA VAL A 62 -12.79 0.43 4.66
C VAL A 62 -11.42 -0.05 4.16
N ALA A 63 -11.23 -1.35 4.06
CA ALA A 63 -10.02 -1.96 3.51
C ALA A 63 -10.32 -2.63 2.18
N SER A 64 -9.60 -2.29 1.12
CA SER A 64 -9.76 -2.91 -0.19
C SER A 64 -8.45 -3.38 -0.78
N ASP A 65 -8.52 -4.47 -1.54
CA ASP A 65 -7.40 -5.01 -2.32
C ASP A 65 -7.94 -5.73 -3.55
N ALA A 66 -7.17 -5.74 -4.63
CA ALA A 66 -7.53 -6.48 -5.85
C ALA A 66 -7.39 -8.01 -5.68
N SER A 67 -6.57 -8.47 -4.70
CA SER A 67 -6.38 -9.89 -4.39
C SER A 67 -7.42 -10.35 -3.36
N ALA A 68 -8.24 -11.32 -3.74
CA ALA A 68 -9.17 -11.97 -2.82
C ALA A 68 -8.44 -12.68 -1.67
N GLY A 69 -7.26 -13.25 -1.94
CA GLY A 69 -6.42 -13.89 -0.92
C GLY A 69 -5.91 -12.89 0.13
N MET A 70 -5.54 -11.67 -0.29
CA MET A 70 -5.15 -10.60 0.63
C MET A 70 -6.33 -10.12 1.48
N VAL A 71 -7.49 -9.91 0.88
CA VAL A 71 -8.71 -9.52 1.61
C VAL A 71 -9.11 -10.57 2.64
N GLU A 72 -9.01 -11.85 2.31
CA GLU A 72 -9.31 -12.93 3.26
C GLU A 72 -8.32 -12.93 4.45
N ARG A 73 -7.04 -12.69 4.19
CA ARG A 73 -6.05 -12.52 5.27
C ARG A 73 -6.32 -11.29 6.13
N THR A 74 -6.72 -10.18 5.51
CA THR A 74 -7.13 -8.97 6.24
C THR A 74 -8.30 -9.26 7.17
N ARG A 75 -9.32 -10.02 6.74
CA ARG A 75 -10.43 -10.44 7.60
C ARG A 75 -9.98 -11.31 8.76
N ALA A 76 -9.13 -12.30 8.46
CA ALA A 76 -8.59 -13.18 9.51
C ALA A 76 -7.75 -12.40 10.53
N PHE A 77 -6.94 -11.44 10.06
CA PHE A 77 -6.12 -10.59 10.92
C PHE A 77 -6.98 -9.65 11.79
N ALA A 78 -8.02 -9.02 11.22
CA ALA A 78 -8.97 -8.21 11.97
C ALA A 78 -9.70 -9.02 13.05
N ALA A 79 -10.18 -10.21 12.71
CA ALA A 79 -10.84 -11.11 13.66
C ALA A 79 -9.90 -11.52 14.81
N ALA A 80 -8.63 -11.82 14.52
CA ALA A 80 -7.62 -12.16 15.53
C ALA A 80 -7.35 -11.01 16.51
N HIS A 81 -7.55 -9.75 16.07
CA HIS A 81 -7.38 -8.55 16.90
C HIS A 81 -8.71 -8.04 17.50
N GLY A 82 -9.82 -8.74 17.26
CA GLY A 82 -11.14 -8.32 17.77
C GLY A 82 -11.65 -7.02 17.16
N VAL A 83 -11.23 -6.70 15.93
CA VAL A 83 -11.59 -5.47 15.20
C VAL A 83 -12.65 -5.80 14.17
N ASP A 84 -13.74 -5.02 14.14
CA ASP A 84 -14.72 -5.04 13.06
C ASP A 84 -14.23 -4.16 11.92
N LEU A 85 -14.13 -4.73 10.70
CA LEU A 85 -13.52 -4.08 9.56
C LEU A 85 -14.31 -4.38 8.27
N THR A 86 -14.77 -3.34 7.60
CA THR A 86 -15.35 -3.47 6.27
C THR A 86 -14.26 -3.78 5.25
N THR A 87 -14.41 -4.90 4.51
CA THR A 87 -13.42 -5.31 3.51
C THR A 87 -14.07 -5.53 2.15
N VAL A 88 -13.39 -5.11 1.08
CA VAL A 88 -13.88 -5.17 -0.31
C VAL A 88 -12.80 -5.72 -1.23
N VAL A 89 -13.14 -6.66 -2.10
CA VAL A 89 -12.27 -7.08 -3.21
C VAL A 89 -12.59 -6.19 -4.40
N CYS A 90 -11.69 -5.29 -4.78
CA CYS A 90 -11.86 -4.46 -5.97
C CYS A 90 -10.52 -3.95 -6.49
N CYS A 91 -10.46 -3.68 -7.80
CA CYS A 91 -9.38 -2.90 -8.42
C CYS A 91 -9.62 -1.40 -8.20
N TRP A 92 -8.59 -0.58 -8.40
CA TRP A 92 -8.73 0.88 -8.22
C TRP A 92 -9.72 1.51 -9.20
N GLU A 93 -9.83 0.97 -10.41
CA GLU A 93 -10.77 1.44 -11.42
C GLU A 93 -12.23 1.33 -10.96
N ASP A 94 -12.52 0.37 -10.07
CA ASP A 94 -13.85 0.07 -9.55
C ASP A 94 -14.13 0.76 -8.20
N LEU A 95 -13.18 1.47 -7.60
CA LEU A 95 -13.28 2.05 -6.25
C LEU A 95 -14.58 2.84 -6.06
N ARG A 96 -14.92 3.71 -7.01
CA ARG A 96 -16.09 4.58 -6.91
C ARG A 96 -17.42 3.82 -6.75
N GLU A 97 -17.50 2.62 -7.33
CA GLU A 97 -18.69 1.77 -7.29
C GLU A 97 -18.65 0.79 -6.12
N ALA A 98 -17.42 0.35 -5.76
CA ALA A 98 -17.21 -0.70 -4.78
C ALA A 98 -17.19 -0.18 -3.33
N VAL A 99 -16.76 1.07 -3.09
CA VAL A 99 -16.67 1.66 -1.75
C VAL A 99 -17.58 2.87 -1.59
N ARG A 100 -18.04 3.09 -0.37
CA ARG A 100 -18.92 4.23 -0.06
C ARG A 100 -18.09 5.33 0.59
N GLY A 101 -17.69 6.33 -0.21
CA GLY A 101 -17.10 7.57 0.28
C GLY A 101 -18.16 8.62 0.69
N PRO A 102 -17.75 9.86 0.97
CA PRO A 102 -16.38 10.34 0.83
C PRO A 102 -15.49 9.96 2.03
N PHE A 103 -14.17 9.85 1.78
CA PHE A 103 -13.17 9.53 2.80
C PHE A 103 -12.34 10.76 3.17
N GLU A 104 -12.08 10.97 4.45
CA GLU A 104 -11.17 12.01 4.94
C GLU A 104 -9.71 11.67 4.63
N ALA A 105 -9.37 10.37 4.55
CA ALA A 105 -8.08 9.91 4.08
C ALA A 105 -8.18 8.64 3.23
N VAL A 106 -7.32 8.57 2.22
CA VAL A 106 -7.07 7.37 1.41
C VAL A 106 -5.60 7.02 1.53
N PHE A 107 -5.31 5.76 1.84
CA PHE A 107 -3.96 5.22 1.91
C PHE A 107 -3.72 4.27 0.73
N CYS A 108 -2.70 4.58 -0.08
CA CYS A 108 -2.14 3.70 -1.10
C CYS A 108 -0.67 3.45 -0.75
N VAL A 109 -0.44 2.56 0.19
CA VAL A 109 0.86 2.38 0.84
C VAL A 109 1.53 1.05 0.46
N GLY A 110 2.77 0.84 0.91
CA GLY A 110 3.48 -0.41 0.66
C GLY A 110 4.10 -0.53 -0.74
N ASN A 111 4.20 0.54 -1.53
CA ASN A 111 4.65 0.52 -2.93
C ASN A 111 3.57 0.01 -3.92
N SER A 112 2.32 0.02 -3.52
CA SER A 112 1.22 -0.61 -4.28
C SER A 112 0.94 0.09 -5.60
N LEU A 113 1.04 1.42 -5.67
CA LEU A 113 0.76 2.19 -6.90
C LEU A 113 1.61 1.76 -8.11
N THR A 114 2.77 1.15 -7.89
CA THR A 114 3.62 0.62 -8.97
C THR A 114 3.05 -0.59 -9.69
N HIS A 115 1.94 -1.17 -9.20
CA HIS A 115 1.22 -2.23 -9.90
C HIS A 115 0.23 -1.70 -10.95
N ALA A 116 -0.07 -0.41 -10.93
CA ALA A 116 -0.85 0.23 -12.00
C ALA A 116 -0.05 0.23 -13.31
N GLU A 117 -0.66 -0.28 -14.38
CA GLU A 117 0.01 -0.52 -15.66
C GLU A 117 0.40 0.80 -16.34
N GLY A 118 1.68 1.11 -16.31
CA GLY A 118 2.27 2.29 -16.90
C GLY A 118 1.67 3.62 -16.41
N ALA A 119 1.98 4.70 -17.09
CA ALA A 119 1.50 6.03 -16.73
C ALA A 119 -0.03 6.18 -16.89
N VAL A 120 -0.64 5.44 -17.81
CA VAL A 120 -2.09 5.52 -18.06
C VAL A 120 -2.86 4.89 -16.92
N GLY A 121 -2.50 3.64 -16.52
CA GLY A 121 -3.14 2.95 -15.41
C GLY A 121 -2.90 3.69 -14.09
N ARG A 122 -1.67 4.22 -13.88
CA ARG A 122 -1.35 4.99 -12.67
C ARG A 122 -2.19 6.27 -12.55
N ARG A 123 -2.37 7.03 -13.63
CA ARG A 123 -3.26 8.22 -13.63
C ARG A 123 -4.72 7.84 -13.39
N ALA A 124 -5.19 6.72 -13.97
CA ALA A 124 -6.54 6.22 -13.72
C ALA A 124 -6.74 5.85 -12.23
N ALA A 125 -5.78 5.14 -11.63
CA ALA A 125 -5.80 4.78 -10.22
C ALA A 125 -5.81 6.03 -9.31
N LEU A 126 -4.95 7.02 -9.58
CA LEU A 126 -4.90 8.27 -8.81
C LEU A 126 -6.19 9.09 -8.95
N ALA A 127 -6.79 9.13 -10.13
CA ALA A 127 -8.08 9.77 -10.34
C ALA A 127 -9.19 9.08 -9.55
N ALA A 128 -9.24 7.74 -9.56
CA ALA A 128 -10.22 6.97 -8.80
C ALA A 128 -10.09 7.20 -7.27
N MET A 129 -8.85 7.26 -6.76
CA MET A 129 -8.57 7.60 -5.36
C MET A 129 -9.01 9.03 -5.02
N ALA A 130 -8.76 10.00 -5.93
CA ALA A 130 -9.18 11.39 -5.75
C ALA A 130 -10.70 11.56 -5.75
N ASP A 131 -11.41 10.76 -6.55
CA ASP A 131 -12.89 10.82 -6.69
C ASP A 131 -13.60 10.39 -5.40
N VAL A 132 -13.02 9.47 -4.63
CA VAL A 132 -13.60 8.99 -3.37
C VAL A 132 -13.20 9.81 -2.14
N LEU A 133 -12.27 10.78 -2.29
CA LEU A 133 -11.86 11.68 -1.21
C LEU A 133 -12.93 12.74 -0.90
N ALA A 134 -13.09 13.05 0.37
CA ALA A 134 -13.81 14.22 0.82
C ALA A 134 -13.12 15.52 0.35
N PRO A 135 -13.85 16.66 0.27
CA PRO A 135 -13.22 17.97 0.16
C PRO A 135 -12.20 18.18 1.30
N ARG A 136 -10.98 18.61 0.96
CA ARG A 136 -9.82 18.70 1.86
C ARG A 136 -9.28 17.36 2.37
N GLY A 137 -9.84 16.23 1.94
CA GLY A 137 -9.32 14.90 2.25
C GLY A 137 -7.90 14.70 1.73
N MET A 138 -7.21 13.73 2.31
CA MET A 138 -5.80 13.46 2.05
C MET A 138 -5.60 12.10 1.39
N LEU A 139 -4.71 12.05 0.39
CA LEU A 139 -4.15 10.82 -0.15
C LEU A 139 -2.70 10.69 0.31
N GLU A 140 -2.37 9.60 0.99
CA GLU A 140 -0.99 9.21 1.26
C GLU A 140 -0.57 8.08 0.33
N VAL A 141 0.48 8.32 -0.46
CA VAL A 141 1.10 7.32 -1.32
C VAL A 141 2.50 7.03 -0.81
N THR A 142 2.81 5.76 -0.54
CA THR A 142 4.20 5.38 -0.26
C THR A 142 4.77 4.54 -1.38
N SER A 143 6.02 4.82 -1.72
CA SER A 143 6.73 4.13 -2.81
C SER A 143 8.16 3.79 -2.42
N ARG A 144 8.67 2.74 -3.04
CA ARG A 144 10.10 2.52 -3.14
C ARG A 144 10.72 3.66 -3.97
N ASN A 145 11.92 4.07 -3.63
CA ASN A 145 12.69 4.97 -4.48
C ASN A 145 13.25 4.19 -5.68
N TRP A 146 12.49 4.18 -6.77
CA TRP A 146 12.82 3.46 -7.98
C TRP A 146 14.03 4.05 -8.71
N GLU A 147 14.27 5.36 -8.59
CA GLU A 147 15.45 6.03 -9.14
C GLU A 147 16.71 5.47 -8.51
N ARG A 148 16.73 5.36 -7.17
CA ARG A 148 17.83 4.74 -6.42
C ARG A 148 17.98 3.25 -6.72
N LEU A 149 16.88 2.49 -6.74
CA LEU A 149 16.91 1.05 -7.03
C LEU A 149 17.51 0.80 -8.41
N ARG A 150 17.08 1.54 -9.43
CA ARG A 150 17.59 1.41 -10.79
C ARG A 150 19.04 1.82 -10.91
N ALA A 151 19.49 2.82 -10.17
CA ALA A 151 20.90 3.22 -10.12
C ALA A 151 21.79 2.11 -9.50
N ARG A 152 21.28 1.39 -8.50
CA ARG A 152 22.00 0.25 -7.87
C ARG A 152 22.00 -1.02 -8.70
N ARG A 153 21.00 -1.21 -9.58
CA ARG A 153 20.84 -2.38 -10.46
C ARG A 153 21.01 -3.73 -9.75
N PRO A 154 20.31 -4.01 -8.66
CA PRO A 154 20.39 -5.31 -8.02
C PRO A 154 19.89 -6.39 -9.00
N SER A 155 20.51 -7.56 -8.99
CA SER A 155 20.05 -8.72 -9.75
C SER A 155 19.51 -9.82 -8.85
N LEU A 156 20.17 -10.03 -7.72
CA LEU A 156 19.80 -11.02 -6.71
C LEU A 156 19.96 -10.41 -5.32
N ASP A 157 18.96 -10.62 -4.49
CA ASP A 157 18.96 -10.27 -3.08
C ASP A 157 18.40 -11.46 -2.30
N VAL A 158 19.18 -11.97 -1.36
CA VAL A 158 18.79 -13.04 -0.45
C VAL A 158 18.85 -12.47 0.96
N ALA A 159 17.83 -12.70 1.77
CA ALA A 159 17.82 -12.22 3.15
C ALA A 159 19.04 -12.79 3.91
N ASP A 160 19.73 -11.93 4.65
CA ASP A 160 20.93 -12.30 5.40
C ASP A 160 20.62 -13.24 6.57
N GLU A 161 19.36 -13.23 7.04
CA GLU A 161 18.92 -14.02 8.19
C GLU A 161 17.63 -14.77 7.90
N VAL A 162 17.49 -15.91 8.55
CA VAL A 162 16.26 -16.70 8.56
C VAL A 162 15.23 -16.01 9.44
N THR A 163 14.08 -15.78 8.87
CA THR A 163 12.93 -15.15 9.58
C THR A 163 11.98 -16.21 10.10
N TRP A 164 11.50 -16.06 11.34
CA TRP A 164 10.52 -16.97 11.96
C TRP A 164 9.12 -16.36 11.96
N ARG A 165 8.14 -17.11 11.46
CA ARG A 165 6.72 -16.74 11.45
C ARG A 165 5.86 -17.92 11.86
N ALA A 166 4.97 -17.76 12.85
CA ALA A 166 4.10 -18.83 13.35
C ALA A 166 4.83 -20.17 13.62
N GLY A 167 6.04 -20.11 14.17
CA GLY A 167 6.84 -21.28 14.49
C GLY A 167 7.54 -21.94 13.31
N ARG A 168 7.51 -21.33 12.11
CA ARG A 168 8.19 -21.83 10.91
C ARG A 168 9.31 -20.87 10.49
N ALA A 169 10.43 -21.44 10.11
CA ALA A 169 11.57 -20.70 9.58
C ALA A 169 11.40 -20.48 8.07
N GLY A 170 11.79 -19.31 7.58
CA GLY A 170 11.76 -18.99 6.15
C GLY A 170 12.87 -18.03 5.75
N LEU A 171 13.27 -18.10 4.49
CA LEU A 171 14.29 -17.25 3.88
C LEU A 171 13.72 -16.59 2.62
N ALA A 172 13.71 -15.27 2.58
CA ALA A 172 13.24 -14.52 1.41
C ALA A 172 14.35 -14.39 0.37
N ILE A 173 14.00 -14.65 -0.90
CA ILE A 173 14.86 -14.54 -2.07
C ILE A 173 14.20 -13.62 -3.08
N ARG A 174 14.95 -12.69 -3.66
CA ARG A 174 14.46 -11.71 -4.65
C ARG A 174 15.39 -11.68 -5.85
N VAL A 175 14.83 -11.93 -7.03
CA VAL A 175 15.57 -11.85 -8.31
C VAL A 175 14.93 -10.73 -9.15
N TRP A 176 15.70 -9.68 -9.42
CA TRP A 176 15.25 -8.49 -10.12
C TRP A 176 15.54 -8.56 -11.61
N SER A 177 14.57 -8.19 -12.42
CA SER A 177 14.71 -7.90 -13.85
C SER A 177 14.35 -6.44 -14.09
N LEU A 178 15.36 -5.60 -14.27
CA LEU A 178 15.24 -4.14 -14.40
C LEU A 178 15.63 -3.75 -15.83
N PRO A 179 14.68 -3.55 -16.75
CA PRO A 179 14.96 -3.12 -18.11
C PRO A 179 15.54 -1.70 -18.14
N GLU A 180 16.18 -1.29 -19.23
CA GLU A 180 16.72 0.07 -19.37
C GLU A 180 15.62 1.13 -19.49
N ALA A 181 14.57 0.81 -20.22
CA ALA A 181 13.43 1.72 -20.40
C ALA A 181 12.60 1.83 -19.11
N TRP A 182 12.24 3.08 -18.75
CA TRP A 182 11.42 3.34 -17.56
C TRP A 182 9.96 2.91 -17.76
N ASP A 183 9.44 3.02 -18.97
CA ASP A 183 8.08 2.65 -19.35
C ASP A 183 7.87 1.16 -19.62
N ALA A 184 8.93 0.36 -19.50
CA ALA A 184 8.85 -1.09 -19.59
C ALA A 184 8.51 -1.73 -18.24
N PRO A 185 7.78 -2.87 -18.23
CA PRO A 185 7.50 -3.58 -16.99
C PRO A 185 8.78 -4.11 -16.34
N HIS A 186 8.94 -3.82 -15.06
CA HIS A 186 9.99 -4.36 -14.21
C HIS A 186 9.46 -5.59 -13.49
N HIS A 187 10.28 -6.61 -13.34
CA HIS A 187 9.85 -7.84 -12.69
C HIS A 187 10.68 -8.13 -11.46
N LEU A 188 10.02 -8.67 -10.45
CA LEU A 188 10.62 -9.26 -9.28
C LEU A 188 10.12 -10.70 -9.16
N GLU A 189 11.01 -11.66 -9.29
CA GLU A 189 10.75 -13.00 -8.81
C GLU A 189 11.03 -13.01 -7.32
N VAL A 190 10.00 -13.17 -6.50
CA VAL A 190 10.12 -13.27 -5.06
C VAL A 190 9.77 -14.68 -4.62
N ALA A 191 10.59 -15.26 -3.77
CA ALA A 191 10.37 -16.58 -3.21
C ALA A 191 10.60 -16.57 -1.70
N VAL A 192 9.87 -17.41 -1.00
CA VAL A 192 10.13 -17.76 0.41
C VAL A 192 10.45 -19.24 0.46
N ALA A 193 11.69 -19.57 0.81
CA ALA A 193 12.11 -20.93 1.11
C ALA A 193 11.78 -21.23 2.58
N LEU A 194 10.88 -22.18 2.81
CA LEU A 194 10.49 -22.63 4.15
C LEU A 194 11.45 -23.73 4.62
N LEU A 195 11.86 -23.65 5.88
CA LEU A 195 12.86 -24.54 6.45
C LEU A 195 12.30 -25.37 7.59
N ASP A 196 12.80 -26.62 7.69
CA ASP A 196 12.73 -27.46 8.87
C ASP A 196 14.17 -27.80 9.30
N GLY A 197 14.60 -27.22 10.43
CA GLY A 197 16.01 -27.22 10.83
C GLY A 197 16.91 -26.60 9.75
N HIS A 198 17.78 -27.43 9.15
CA HIS A 198 18.71 -27.01 8.10
C HIS A 198 18.28 -27.42 6.68
N ARG A 199 17.06 -27.89 6.50
CA ARG A 199 16.57 -28.40 5.23
C ARG A 199 15.50 -27.48 4.68
N VAL A 200 15.58 -27.13 3.39
CA VAL A 200 14.47 -26.51 2.66
C VAL A 200 13.43 -27.60 2.43
N VAL A 201 12.20 -27.35 2.91
CA VAL A 201 11.09 -28.30 2.79
C VAL A 201 10.05 -27.86 1.79
N ASP A 202 10.01 -26.56 1.48
CA ASP A 202 9.09 -25.97 0.50
C ASP A 202 9.62 -24.66 -0.03
N VAL A 203 9.19 -24.26 -1.23
CA VAL A 203 9.51 -22.95 -1.83
C VAL A 203 8.24 -22.42 -2.49
N ILE A 204 7.75 -21.30 -2.00
CA ILE A 204 6.61 -20.59 -2.55
C ILE A 204 7.14 -19.36 -3.26
N SER A 205 6.82 -19.18 -4.52
CA SER A 205 7.31 -18.06 -5.33
C SER A 205 6.24 -17.50 -6.25
N GLU A 206 6.37 -16.21 -6.56
CA GLU A 206 5.50 -15.52 -7.53
C GLU A 206 6.32 -14.44 -8.25
N ARG A 207 6.02 -14.27 -9.54
CA ARG A 207 6.55 -13.15 -10.32
C ARG A 207 5.64 -11.94 -10.16
N VAL A 208 6.20 -10.88 -9.58
CA VAL A 208 5.52 -9.60 -9.40
C VAL A 208 5.97 -8.62 -10.47
N THR A 209 5.03 -7.94 -11.10
CA THR A 209 5.29 -6.91 -12.10
C THR A 209 5.10 -5.53 -11.49
N PHE A 210 6.03 -4.64 -11.79
CA PHE A 210 6.01 -3.24 -11.40
C PHE A 210 6.12 -2.33 -12.61
N TRP A 211 5.43 -1.21 -12.57
CA TRP A 211 5.56 -0.09 -13.49
C TRP A 211 6.08 1.11 -12.70
N PRO A 212 7.41 1.24 -12.58
CA PRO A 212 8.02 2.25 -11.74
C PRO A 212 7.77 3.66 -12.28
N PHE A 213 7.98 4.62 -11.42
CA PHE A 213 7.90 6.04 -11.71
C PHE A 213 8.91 6.81 -10.86
N THR A 214 9.27 8.00 -11.31
CA THR A 214 10.08 8.93 -10.54
C THR A 214 9.22 9.69 -9.53
N HIS A 215 9.86 10.30 -8.52
CA HIS A 215 9.18 11.20 -7.60
C HIS A 215 8.49 12.37 -8.31
N ASP A 216 9.15 12.93 -9.34
CA ASP A 216 8.60 14.06 -10.10
C ASP A 216 7.40 13.66 -10.94
N GLU A 217 7.42 12.45 -11.54
CA GLU A 217 6.24 11.90 -12.25
C GLU A 217 5.07 11.72 -11.29
N LEU A 218 5.28 11.12 -10.11
CA LEU A 218 4.21 10.96 -9.12
C LEU A 218 3.60 12.30 -8.72
N THR A 219 4.42 13.29 -8.40
CA THR A 219 3.91 14.60 -7.98
C THR A 219 3.17 15.34 -9.10
N ALA A 220 3.61 15.19 -10.36
CA ALA A 220 2.92 15.74 -11.52
C ALA A 220 1.57 15.05 -11.76
N GLU A 221 1.52 13.72 -11.63
CA GLU A 221 0.29 12.94 -11.83
C GLU A 221 -0.73 13.16 -10.71
N LEU A 222 -0.30 13.34 -9.45
CA LEU A 222 -1.17 13.78 -8.36
C LEU A 222 -1.86 15.12 -8.68
N ARG A 223 -1.10 16.11 -9.21
CA ARG A 223 -1.69 17.38 -9.64
C ARG A 223 -2.67 17.20 -10.80
N THR A 224 -2.36 16.31 -11.74
CA THR A 224 -3.26 15.98 -12.86
C THR A 224 -4.57 15.33 -12.37
N ALA A 225 -4.51 14.54 -11.30
CA ALA A 225 -5.70 13.99 -10.62
C ALA A 225 -6.47 15.03 -9.78
N GLY A 226 -6.02 16.28 -9.74
CA GLY A 226 -6.66 17.34 -8.97
C GLY A 226 -6.31 17.33 -7.49
N LEU A 227 -5.17 16.75 -7.14
CA LEU A 227 -4.64 16.71 -5.78
C LEU A 227 -3.38 17.57 -5.68
N ASP A 228 -3.27 18.35 -4.61
CA ASP A 228 -2.10 19.19 -4.35
C ASP A 228 -1.12 18.43 -3.44
N PRO A 229 0.09 18.04 -3.90
CA PRO A 229 1.13 17.50 -3.04
C PRO A 229 1.54 18.55 -1.99
N VAL A 230 1.36 18.21 -0.71
CA VAL A 230 1.61 19.14 0.42
C VAL A 230 2.82 18.73 1.25
N SER A 231 3.22 17.46 1.20
CA SER A 231 4.37 16.94 1.92
C SER A 231 5.01 15.77 1.17
N SER A 232 6.34 15.64 1.28
CA SER A 232 7.07 14.49 0.77
C SER A 232 8.29 14.21 1.66
N THR A 233 8.56 12.93 1.89
CA THR A 233 9.76 12.45 2.57
C THR A 233 10.85 12.00 1.59
N TYR A 234 10.68 12.29 0.29
CA TYR A 234 11.64 11.92 -0.73
C TYR A 234 13.00 12.59 -0.51
N THR A 235 14.04 11.77 -0.53
CA THR A 235 15.42 12.20 -0.75
C THR A 235 16.08 11.22 -1.74
N PRO A 236 17.10 11.65 -2.51
CA PRO A 236 17.77 10.75 -3.46
C PRO A 236 18.32 9.46 -2.82
N ASP A 237 18.72 9.54 -1.54
CA ASP A 237 19.31 8.43 -0.79
C ASP A 237 18.31 7.59 0.00
N ALA A 238 17.07 8.04 0.13
CA ALA A 238 16.03 7.27 0.81
C ALA A 238 15.72 5.99 0.03
N GLU A 239 15.46 4.89 0.72
CA GLU A 239 15.03 3.63 0.06
C GLU A 239 13.54 3.65 -0.30
N ARG A 240 12.77 4.36 0.50
CA ARG A 240 11.33 4.55 0.36
C ARG A 240 10.99 5.99 0.71
N TYR A 241 9.85 6.44 0.22
CA TYR A 241 9.33 7.76 0.54
C TYR A 241 7.79 7.73 0.59
N ALA A 242 7.22 8.73 1.25
CA ALA A 242 5.81 9.02 1.24
C ALA A 242 5.57 10.36 0.55
N VAL A 243 4.45 10.48 -0.15
CA VAL A 243 3.89 11.75 -0.63
C VAL A 243 2.49 11.87 -0.10
N ILE A 244 2.19 13.00 0.56
CA ILE A 244 0.85 13.35 1.00
C ILE A 244 0.34 14.43 0.07
N ALA A 245 -0.85 14.21 -0.50
CA ALA A 245 -1.54 15.16 -1.34
C ALA A 245 -2.94 15.44 -0.82
N ARG A 246 -3.45 16.67 -0.98
CA ARG A 246 -4.78 17.09 -0.55
C ARG A 246 -5.70 17.34 -1.73
N ARG A 247 -6.96 16.94 -1.58
CA ARG A 247 -8.02 17.41 -2.46
C ARG A 247 -8.34 18.85 -2.12
N PRO A 248 -8.14 19.81 -3.04
CA PRO A 248 -8.53 21.20 -2.79
C PRO A 248 -10.04 21.31 -2.57
N HIS A 249 -10.44 22.25 -1.76
CA HIS A 249 -11.85 22.63 -1.67
C HIS A 249 -12.28 23.32 -2.96
N ARG A 250 -13.33 22.81 -3.61
CA ARG A 250 -13.92 23.44 -4.78
C ARG A 250 -15.17 24.24 -4.36
N PRO A 251 -15.48 25.39 -5.01
CA PRO A 251 -16.68 26.17 -4.69
C PRO A 251 -18.00 25.39 -4.76
N ASP A 252 -18.02 24.32 -5.56
CA ASP A 252 -19.17 23.43 -5.75
C ASP A 252 -19.29 22.32 -4.67
N ASP A 253 -18.29 22.15 -3.83
CA ASP A 253 -18.34 21.27 -2.66
C ASP A 253 -19.19 22.01 -1.61
N GLY A 254 -20.51 21.79 -1.54
CA GLY A 254 -21.44 22.50 -0.64
C GLY A 254 -20.97 22.57 0.82
N PRO A 255 -21.61 23.39 1.67
CA PRO A 255 -21.14 23.58 3.05
C PRO A 255 -21.13 22.23 3.79
N HIS A 256 -20.00 21.89 4.40
CA HIS A 256 -19.91 20.77 5.34
C HIS A 256 -20.91 21.02 6.48
N MET A 257 -21.99 20.24 6.51
CA MET A 257 -22.80 20.16 7.73
C MET A 257 -21.96 19.42 8.78
N VAL A 258 -21.36 20.19 9.67
CA VAL A 258 -20.87 19.67 10.95
C VAL A 258 -22.12 19.24 11.70
N VAL A 259 -22.41 17.95 11.74
CA VAL A 259 -23.42 17.39 12.62
C VAL A 259 -22.80 17.37 14.02
N GLU A 260 -23.01 18.43 14.79
CA GLU A 260 -22.80 18.38 16.24
C GLU A 260 -23.75 17.30 16.80
N ARG A 261 -23.17 16.25 17.38
CA ARG A 261 -23.86 15.26 18.21
C ARG A 261 -23.45 15.44 19.66
#